data_dfd374dbc894e7ea3c61cf1beb2629c8
#
_entry.id   dfd374dbc894e7ea3c61cf1beb2629c8
#
_cell.length_a   1.000
_cell.length_b   1.000
_cell.length_c   1.000
_cell.angle_alpha   90.00
_cell.angle_beta   90.00
_cell.angle_gamma   90.00
#
_symmetry.space_group_name_H-M   'P 1'
#
loop_
_entity.id
_entity.type
_entity.pdbx_description
1 polymer ?
#
loop_
_entity_poly.entity_id
_entity_poly.type
_entity_poly.pdbx_seq_one_letter_code
_entity_poly.pdbx_strand_id
1 'polypeptide(L)'
;MSISVRDVAIRLNVSEKTVYKWLNAGFIPANRIGKSWIITEESVLALVEPKQQAPVGAAQWTVAVQNSPTAPTGMIGDSQANPTGDAAAHLARFTNILSGAVGQGVMGILGPRATDPETSSTIASALANADGEVLLQGIGLREFFGDRGHTAIIKQMATEDRAIQIRAILVNPISEFARARAVAEDGAQFIDEDRFKAGPLYNDSWRSLNVIAAMKKDAASRSHFGIDVRFVDHWPSIYLVMTGEYTFVETYQFGKLNAAVDGSSIDGLVPMLQFQSNSSYASILRQHFDYIWSGTNPHVRTHSLADIAEAMHVDV
;
A
#
# COMPACT_ATOMS: atom_id res chain seq x y z
N MET A 1 -8.00 -29.00 -27.84
CA MET A 1 -7.41 -28.48 -29.06
C MET A 1 -6.23 -27.56 -28.71
N SER A 2 -5.18 -27.49 -29.57
CA SER A 2 -4.13 -26.47 -29.36
C SER A 2 -4.52 -25.19 -30.10
N ILE A 3 -4.27 -24.04 -29.51
CA ILE A 3 -4.57 -22.73 -30.07
C ILE A 3 -3.28 -21.90 -30.20
N SER A 4 -3.29 -20.95 -31.12
CA SER A 4 -2.11 -20.12 -31.38
C SER A 4 -2.02 -18.95 -30.39
N VAL A 5 -0.82 -18.38 -30.22
CA VAL A 5 -0.62 -17.16 -29.39
C VAL A 5 -1.50 -16.02 -29.87
N ARG A 6 -1.69 -15.91 -31.20
CA ARG A 6 -2.58 -14.88 -31.79
C ARG A 6 -4.04 -15.08 -31.41
N ASP A 7 -4.52 -16.32 -31.41
CA ASP A 7 -5.92 -16.61 -31.03
C ASP A 7 -6.15 -16.35 -29.57
N VAL A 8 -5.15 -16.65 -28.72
CA VAL A 8 -5.19 -16.31 -27.29
C VAL A 8 -5.24 -14.78 -27.10
N ALA A 9 -4.42 -14.03 -27.84
CA ALA A 9 -4.39 -12.58 -27.78
C ALA A 9 -5.75 -11.95 -28.14
N ILE A 10 -6.40 -12.48 -29.20
CA ILE A 10 -7.74 -12.04 -29.61
C ILE A 10 -8.78 -12.37 -28.53
N ARG A 11 -8.79 -13.61 -28.02
CA ARG A 11 -9.77 -14.05 -27.01
C ARG A 11 -9.69 -13.29 -25.69
N LEU A 12 -8.45 -12.94 -25.27
CA LEU A 12 -8.20 -12.21 -24.02
C LEU A 12 -8.16 -10.69 -24.20
N ASN A 13 -8.37 -10.20 -25.42
CA ASN A 13 -8.30 -8.77 -25.80
C ASN A 13 -6.99 -8.09 -25.37
N VAL A 14 -5.85 -8.76 -25.61
CA VAL A 14 -4.51 -8.28 -25.27
C VAL A 14 -3.57 -8.39 -26.47
N SER A 15 -2.38 -7.78 -26.39
CA SER A 15 -1.37 -7.95 -27.43
C SER A 15 -0.69 -9.33 -27.39
N GLU A 16 -0.24 -9.84 -28.52
CA GLU A 16 0.56 -11.07 -28.57
C GLU A 16 1.80 -10.98 -27.66
N LYS A 17 2.42 -9.80 -27.58
CA LYS A 17 3.54 -9.53 -26.68
C LYS A 17 3.18 -9.79 -25.21
N THR A 18 1.97 -9.43 -24.80
CA THR A 18 1.43 -9.70 -23.46
C THR A 18 1.24 -11.20 -23.25
N VAL A 19 0.71 -11.92 -24.24
CA VAL A 19 0.55 -13.37 -24.19
C VAL A 19 1.90 -14.07 -24.06
N TYR A 20 2.91 -13.65 -24.83
CA TYR A 20 4.27 -14.18 -24.68
C TYR A 20 4.87 -13.91 -23.31
N LYS A 21 4.62 -12.73 -22.73
CA LYS A 21 5.02 -12.40 -21.35
C LYS A 21 4.39 -13.39 -20.36
N TRP A 22 3.08 -13.68 -20.52
CA TRP A 22 2.34 -14.58 -19.64
C TRP A 22 2.77 -16.06 -19.79
N LEU A 23 3.06 -16.51 -21.01
CA LEU A 23 3.59 -17.84 -21.27
C LEU A 23 4.98 -18.04 -20.64
N ASN A 24 5.86 -17.07 -20.79
CA ASN A 24 7.20 -17.10 -20.18
C ASN A 24 7.16 -17.02 -18.66
N ALA A 25 6.17 -16.33 -18.08
CA ALA A 25 5.95 -16.23 -16.65
C ALA A 25 5.14 -17.40 -16.06
N GLY A 26 4.66 -18.34 -16.89
CA GLY A 26 3.88 -19.49 -16.43
C GLY A 26 2.43 -19.18 -16.04
N PHE A 27 1.92 -17.97 -16.32
CA PHE A 27 0.52 -17.61 -16.05
C PHE A 27 -0.47 -18.36 -16.94
N ILE A 28 -0.07 -18.69 -18.16
CA ILE A 28 -0.83 -19.55 -19.05
C ILE A 28 -0.14 -20.91 -19.06
N PRO A 29 -0.77 -21.97 -18.53
CA PRO A 29 -0.22 -23.31 -18.60
C PRO A 29 -0.05 -23.74 -20.07
N ALA A 30 1.18 -23.92 -20.49
CA ALA A 30 1.52 -24.30 -21.85
C ALA A 30 2.86 -25.04 -21.90
N ASN A 31 3.02 -25.92 -22.88
CA ASN A 31 4.26 -26.63 -23.10
C ASN A 31 5.06 -25.96 -24.22
N ARG A 32 6.36 -25.84 -24.04
CA ARG A 32 7.24 -25.28 -25.05
C ARG A 32 7.94 -26.42 -25.80
N ILE A 33 7.76 -26.47 -27.11
CA ILE A 33 8.45 -27.41 -27.97
C ILE A 33 9.30 -26.61 -28.98
N GLY A 34 10.61 -26.63 -28.76
CA GLY A 34 11.55 -25.84 -29.57
C GLY A 34 11.30 -24.33 -29.41
N LYS A 35 10.94 -23.67 -30.52
CA LYS A 35 10.62 -22.23 -30.53
C LYS A 35 9.11 -21.92 -30.38
N SER A 36 8.27 -22.95 -30.37
CA SER A 36 6.81 -22.79 -30.38
C SER A 36 6.18 -23.15 -29.05
N TRP A 37 5.11 -22.44 -28.68
CA TRP A 37 4.28 -22.73 -27.54
C TRP A 37 3.08 -23.57 -27.97
N ILE A 38 2.78 -24.63 -27.21
CA ILE A 38 1.55 -25.40 -27.34
C ILE A 38 0.65 -25.00 -26.18
N ILE A 39 -0.39 -24.24 -26.50
CA ILE A 39 -1.39 -23.75 -25.56
C ILE A 39 -2.65 -24.57 -25.79
N THR A 40 -3.24 -25.09 -24.73
CA THR A 40 -4.54 -25.79 -24.83
C THR A 40 -5.68 -24.80 -24.64
N GLU A 41 -6.79 -25.07 -25.32
CA GLU A 41 -7.99 -24.24 -25.20
C GLU A 41 -8.52 -24.20 -23.75
N GLU A 42 -8.42 -25.30 -23.02
CA GLU A 42 -8.78 -25.41 -21.61
C GLU A 42 -7.94 -24.48 -20.72
N SER A 43 -6.66 -24.34 -21.00
CA SER A 43 -5.78 -23.42 -20.29
C SER A 43 -6.19 -21.96 -20.42
N VAL A 44 -6.82 -21.60 -21.54
CA VAL A 44 -7.29 -20.22 -21.78
C VAL A 44 -8.70 -20.02 -21.24
N LEU A 45 -9.59 -21.02 -21.36
CA LEU A 45 -10.92 -20.96 -20.77
C LEU A 45 -10.85 -20.83 -19.24
N ALA A 46 -9.90 -21.51 -18.61
CA ALA A 46 -9.67 -21.40 -17.16
C ALA A 46 -9.24 -19.99 -16.71
N LEU A 47 -8.83 -19.11 -17.63
CA LEU A 47 -8.52 -17.71 -17.36
C LEU A 47 -9.70 -16.76 -17.63
N VAL A 48 -10.66 -17.18 -18.46
CA VAL A 48 -11.82 -16.38 -18.88
C VAL A 48 -13.06 -16.68 -18.04
N GLU A 49 -13.21 -17.92 -17.59
CA GLU A 49 -14.28 -18.26 -16.66
C GLU A 49 -13.92 -17.73 -15.28
N PRO A 50 -14.83 -16.95 -14.61
CA PRO A 50 -14.64 -16.65 -13.21
C PRO A 50 -14.56 -18.00 -12.49
N LYS A 51 -13.37 -18.38 -12.05
CA LYS A 51 -13.21 -19.53 -11.18
C LYS A 51 -14.21 -19.37 -10.06
N GLN A 52 -15.26 -20.20 -10.06
CA GLN A 52 -15.81 -20.65 -8.80
C GLN A 52 -14.61 -21.24 -8.06
N GLN A 53 -14.06 -20.44 -7.16
CA GLN A 53 -12.89 -20.82 -6.39
C GLN A 53 -13.23 -22.13 -5.69
N ALA A 54 -12.68 -23.22 -6.20
CA ALA A 54 -12.42 -24.34 -5.33
C ALA A 54 -11.57 -23.77 -4.18
N PRO A 55 -11.86 -24.10 -2.91
CA PRO A 55 -11.14 -23.55 -1.79
C PRO A 55 -9.67 -23.86 -1.99
N VAL A 56 -8.90 -22.82 -2.30
CA VAL A 56 -7.44 -22.86 -2.24
C VAL A 56 -7.13 -23.27 -0.82
N GLY A 57 -6.48 -24.41 -0.66
CA GLY A 57 -6.13 -24.96 0.64
C GLY A 57 -5.59 -23.84 1.51
N ALA A 58 -6.28 -23.60 2.61
CA ALA A 58 -5.91 -22.59 3.58
C ALA A 58 -4.43 -22.76 3.89
N ALA A 59 -3.62 -21.81 3.47
CA ALA A 59 -2.28 -21.67 4.03
C ALA A 59 -2.48 -21.56 5.53
N GLN A 60 -2.09 -22.58 6.26
CA GLN A 60 -2.13 -22.60 7.71
C GLN A 60 -1.19 -21.51 8.22
N TRP A 61 -1.74 -20.36 8.51
CA TRP A 61 -1.10 -19.37 9.34
C TRP A 61 -1.13 -19.88 10.76
N THR A 62 -0.13 -20.67 11.13
CA THR A 62 0.17 -20.99 12.52
C THR A 62 0.71 -19.72 13.16
N VAL A 63 -0.17 -18.91 13.72
CA VAL A 63 0.22 -17.92 14.71
C VAL A 63 0.64 -18.73 15.93
N ALA A 64 1.95 -18.91 16.11
CA ALA A 64 2.51 -19.40 17.35
C ALA A 64 2.29 -18.34 18.44
N VAL A 65 1.13 -18.41 19.08
CA VAL A 65 0.93 -17.74 20.36
C VAL A 65 1.69 -18.56 21.40
N GLN A 66 2.93 -18.19 21.67
CA GLN A 66 3.61 -18.60 22.87
C GLN A 66 2.92 -17.92 24.05
N ASN A 67 2.13 -18.67 24.78
CA ASN A 67 1.70 -18.22 26.09
C ASN A 67 1.48 -19.37 27.04
N SER A 68 2.32 -19.34 28.05
CA SER A 68 2.09 -19.67 29.46
C SER A 68 1.74 -21.10 29.89
N PRO A 69 2.25 -21.49 31.02
CA PRO A 69 2.37 -22.89 31.42
C PRO A 69 1.08 -23.40 32.04
N THR A 70 0.98 -24.75 32.00
CA THR A 70 0.00 -25.61 32.66
C THR A 70 -1.38 -25.75 32.02
N ALA A 71 -1.49 -26.75 31.14
CA ALA A 71 -2.71 -27.54 31.02
C ALA A 71 -2.35 -29.04 31.05
N PRO A 72 -3.17 -29.87 31.68
CA PRO A 72 -2.84 -31.28 31.95
C PRO A 72 -2.96 -32.11 30.65
N THR A 73 -2.07 -33.06 30.55
CA THR A 73 -2.03 -34.13 29.54
C THR A 73 -3.33 -34.93 29.57
N GLY A 74 -4.21 -34.67 28.59
CA GLY A 74 -5.38 -35.49 28.35
C GLY A 74 -5.26 -36.15 26.98
N MET A 75 -5.51 -37.43 26.93
CA MET A 75 -5.39 -38.38 25.81
C MET A 75 -5.96 -37.84 24.51
N ILE A 76 -5.18 -37.98 23.44
CA ILE A 76 -5.63 -37.78 22.06
C ILE A 76 -6.51 -38.99 21.70
N GLY A 77 -7.82 -38.77 21.75
CA GLY A 77 -8.78 -39.68 21.16
C GLY A 77 -8.96 -39.33 19.67
N ASP A 78 -8.89 -40.35 18.81
CA ASP A 78 -9.24 -40.27 17.41
C ASP A 78 -10.71 -39.79 17.27
N SER A 79 -10.90 -38.47 17.11
CA SER A 79 -12.19 -37.92 16.73
C SER A 79 -12.16 -37.72 15.23
N GLN A 80 -12.92 -38.53 14.50
CA GLN A 80 -13.32 -38.22 13.13
C GLN A 80 -14.05 -36.86 13.16
N ALA A 81 -13.32 -35.81 12.79
CA ALA A 81 -13.86 -34.46 12.70
C ALA A 81 -14.98 -34.42 11.67
N ASN A 82 -16.20 -34.08 12.10
CA ASN A 82 -17.31 -33.85 11.23
C ASN A 82 -17.08 -32.51 10.49
N PRO A 83 -16.79 -32.51 9.17
CA PRO A 83 -16.31 -31.30 8.48
C PRO A 83 -17.32 -30.14 8.49
N THR A 84 -18.60 -30.41 8.73
CA THR A 84 -19.65 -29.39 8.80
C THR A 84 -19.67 -28.66 10.16
N GLY A 85 -19.34 -29.36 11.25
CA GLY A 85 -19.28 -28.76 12.59
C GLY A 85 -18.09 -27.80 12.74
N ASP A 86 -16.97 -28.12 12.10
CA ASP A 86 -15.76 -27.32 12.15
C ASP A 86 -15.93 -26.00 11.37
N ALA A 87 -16.54 -26.02 10.18
CA ALA A 87 -16.82 -24.84 9.40
C ALA A 87 -17.76 -23.84 10.12
N ALA A 88 -18.79 -24.33 10.81
CA ALA A 88 -19.69 -23.48 11.58
C ALA A 88 -18.99 -22.84 12.80
N ALA A 89 -18.14 -23.61 13.50
CA ALA A 89 -17.34 -23.09 14.61
C ALA A 89 -16.32 -22.04 14.15
N HIS A 90 -15.68 -22.25 13.01
CA HIS A 90 -14.77 -21.28 12.40
C HIS A 90 -15.52 -20.00 11.99
N LEU A 91 -16.69 -20.11 11.37
CA LEU A 91 -17.49 -18.96 10.99
C LEU A 91 -17.96 -18.16 12.21
N ALA A 92 -18.44 -18.84 13.26
CA ALA A 92 -18.84 -18.19 14.51
C ALA A 92 -17.67 -17.45 15.17
N ARG A 93 -16.49 -18.09 15.21
CA ARG A 93 -15.27 -17.46 15.74
C ARG A 93 -14.86 -16.24 14.92
N PHE A 94 -14.89 -16.35 13.60
CA PHE A 94 -14.58 -15.24 12.69
C PHE A 94 -15.57 -14.08 12.88
N THR A 95 -16.87 -14.37 12.96
CA THR A 95 -17.89 -13.35 13.22
C THR A 95 -17.69 -12.65 14.57
N ASN A 96 -17.32 -13.38 15.61
CA ASN A 96 -17.01 -12.79 16.92
C ASN A 96 -15.78 -11.87 16.86
N ILE A 97 -14.72 -12.27 16.13
CA ILE A 97 -13.52 -11.45 15.93
C ILE A 97 -13.89 -10.17 15.17
N LEU A 98 -14.65 -10.27 14.10
CA LEU A 98 -15.12 -9.11 13.32
C LEU A 98 -15.99 -8.18 14.18
N SER A 99 -16.92 -8.73 14.96
CA SER A 99 -17.75 -7.93 15.85
C SER A 99 -16.92 -7.18 16.91
N GLY A 100 -15.88 -7.82 17.44
CA GLY A 100 -14.92 -7.18 18.33
C GLY A 100 -14.15 -6.06 17.64
N ALA A 101 -13.69 -6.29 16.42
CA ALA A 101 -12.98 -5.30 15.62
C ALA A 101 -13.85 -4.08 15.28
N VAL A 102 -15.11 -4.31 14.90
CA VAL A 102 -16.10 -3.24 14.66
C VAL A 102 -16.33 -2.42 15.94
N GLY A 103 -16.41 -3.07 17.09
CA GLY A 103 -16.51 -2.41 18.40
C GLY A 103 -15.29 -1.53 18.75
N GLN A 104 -14.13 -1.80 18.12
CA GLN A 104 -12.91 -0.97 18.23
C GLN A 104 -12.80 0.08 17.10
N GLY A 105 -13.85 0.24 16.29
CA GLY A 105 -13.92 1.24 15.24
C GLY A 105 -13.39 0.79 13.87
N VAL A 106 -13.09 -0.50 13.68
CA VAL A 106 -12.77 -1.04 12.34
C VAL A 106 -14.03 -0.98 11.49
N MET A 107 -13.95 -0.30 10.36
CA MET A 107 -15.05 -0.17 9.40
C MET A 107 -14.89 -1.14 8.22
N GLY A 108 -13.65 -1.41 7.84
CA GLY A 108 -13.37 -2.26 6.70
C GLY A 108 -11.93 -2.72 6.64
N ILE A 109 -11.75 -3.79 5.87
CA ILE A 109 -10.47 -4.24 5.36
C ILE A 109 -10.58 -4.08 3.85
N LEU A 110 -9.88 -3.10 3.33
CA LEU A 110 -9.87 -2.76 1.91
C LEU A 110 -8.79 -3.55 1.18
N GLY A 111 -8.93 -3.68 -0.12
CA GLY A 111 -7.90 -4.27 -0.96
C GLY A 111 -6.61 -3.44 -0.97
N PRO A 112 -5.54 -3.98 -1.60
CA PRO A 112 -4.28 -3.26 -1.73
C PRO A 112 -4.45 -1.99 -2.58
N ARG A 113 -4.09 -0.81 -2.05
CA ARG A 113 -4.29 0.50 -2.72
C ARG A 113 -3.64 0.62 -4.10
N ALA A 114 -2.57 -0.14 -4.36
CA ALA A 114 -1.90 -0.11 -5.66
C ALA A 114 -2.64 -0.85 -6.76
N THR A 115 -3.53 -1.79 -6.42
CA THR A 115 -4.19 -2.69 -7.36
C THR A 115 -5.71 -2.70 -7.25
N ASP A 116 -6.26 -2.20 -6.15
CA ASP A 116 -7.70 -2.16 -5.91
C ASP A 116 -8.28 -0.76 -6.16
N PRO A 117 -9.08 -0.58 -7.23
CA PRO A 117 -9.71 0.70 -7.53
C PRO A 117 -10.72 1.15 -6.49
N GLU A 118 -11.37 0.22 -5.77
CA GLU A 118 -12.34 0.53 -4.72
C GLU A 118 -11.66 1.20 -3.53
N THR A 119 -10.50 0.70 -3.12
CA THR A 119 -9.68 1.33 -2.08
C THR A 119 -9.28 2.74 -2.46
N SER A 120 -8.80 2.96 -3.68
CA SER A 120 -8.44 4.28 -4.18
C SER A 120 -9.65 5.23 -4.21
N SER A 121 -10.80 4.75 -4.68
CA SER A 121 -12.06 5.50 -4.71
C SER A 121 -12.56 5.88 -3.32
N THR A 122 -12.41 4.97 -2.34
CA THR A 122 -12.82 5.21 -0.95
C THR A 122 -11.96 6.30 -0.30
N ILE A 123 -10.64 6.25 -0.50
CA ILE A 123 -9.73 7.31 -0.04
C ILE A 123 -10.04 8.64 -0.73
N ALA A 124 -10.27 8.62 -2.05
CA ALA A 124 -10.63 9.82 -2.81
C ALA A 124 -11.91 10.48 -2.27
N SER A 125 -12.92 9.68 -1.97
CA SER A 125 -14.19 10.16 -1.41
C SER A 125 -13.99 10.76 -0.01
N ALA A 126 -13.21 10.11 0.84
CA ALA A 126 -12.90 10.61 2.18
C ALA A 126 -12.15 11.95 2.14
N LEU A 127 -11.19 12.08 1.21
CA LEU A 127 -10.48 13.34 0.99
C LEU A 127 -11.41 14.42 0.43
N ALA A 128 -12.20 14.13 -0.61
CA ALA A 128 -13.11 15.09 -1.22
C ALA A 128 -14.12 15.67 -0.21
N ASN A 129 -14.51 14.88 0.79
CA ASN A 129 -15.44 15.29 1.85
C ASN A 129 -14.73 15.76 3.13
N ALA A 130 -13.39 15.79 3.16
CA ALA A 130 -12.65 16.19 4.34
C ALA A 130 -12.92 17.65 4.70
N ASP A 131 -12.89 17.93 6.00
CA ASP A 131 -12.91 19.25 6.61
C ASP A 131 -11.86 19.33 7.72
N GLY A 132 -11.47 20.54 8.11
CA GLY A 132 -10.52 20.79 9.19
C GLY A 132 -9.11 20.27 8.88
N GLU A 133 -8.75 19.12 9.39
CA GLU A 133 -7.38 18.61 9.29
C GLU A 133 -7.30 17.31 8.50
N VAL A 134 -6.28 17.22 7.63
CA VAL A 134 -5.89 15.99 6.92
C VAL A 134 -4.45 15.64 7.28
N LEU A 135 -4.22 14.42 7.80
CA LEU A 135 -2.90 13.90 8.13
C LEU A 135 -2.49 12.85 7.11
N LEU A 136 -1.28 13.00 6.58
CA LEU A 136 -0.69 12.09 5.63
C LEU A 136 0.67 11.63 6.13
N GLN A 137 0.94 10.33 6.15
CA GLN A 137 2.26 9.81 6.48
C GLN A 137 2.64 8.69 5.53
N GLY A 138 3.86 8.74 5.03
CA GLY A 138 4.36 7.73 4.11
C GLY A 138 5.78 7.99 3.63
N ILE A 139 6.22 7.21 2.66
CA ILE A 139 7.57 7.33 2.11
C ILE A 139 7.66 8.58 1.23
N GLY A 140 7.08 8.56 0.05
CA GLY A 140 7.13 9.69 -0.89
C GLY A 140 5.77 10.33 -1.16
N LEU A 141 4.67 9.70 -0.74
CA LEU A 141 3.28 10.16 -0.90
C LEU A 141 2.96 10.67 -2.32
N ARG A 142 3.52 10.00 -3.32
CA ARG A 142 3.41 10.41 -4.73
C ARG A 142 1.96 10.52 -5.22
N GLU A 143 1.06 9.74 -4.67
CA GLU A 143 -0.35 9.77 -5.01
C GLU A 143 -1.07 11.04 -4.54
N PHE A 144 -0.49 11.77 -3.56
CA PHE A 144 -0.99 13.05 -3.07
C PHE A 144 -0.22 14.24 -3.65
N PHE A 145 1.07 14.05 -3.93
CA PHE A 145 1.99 15.11 -4.34
C PHE A 145 2.69 14.81 -5.68
N GLY A 146 2.07 13.99 -6.51
CA GLY A 146 2.60 13.64 -7.83
C GLY A 146 1.72 14.11 -8.97
N ASP A 147 1.80 13.36 -10.05
CA ASP A 147 1.05 13.56 -11.28
C ASP A 147 -0.20 12.66 -11.39
N ARG A 148 -0.45 11.84 -10.39
CA ARG A 148 -1.50 10.80 -10.38
C ARG A 148 -2.21 10.73 -9.03
N GLY A 149 -3.27 9.93 -8.99
CA GLY A 149 -3.99 9.64 -7.76
C GLY A 149 -4.78 10.84 -7.24
N HIS A 150 -4.61 11.15 -5.96
CA HIS A 150 -5.43 12.14 -5.24
C HIS A 150 -4.92 13.58 -5.34
N THR A 151 -3.85 13.82 -6.06
CA THR A 151 -3.24 15.17 -6.24
C THR A 151 -4.26 16.19 -6.77
N ALA A 152 -5.14 15.78 -7.68
CA ALA A 152 -6.19 16.65 -8.24
C ALA A 152 -7.17 17.12 -7.15
N ILE A 153 -7.51 16.25 -6.20
CA ILE A 153 -8.42 16.57 -5.09
C ILE A 153 -7.77 17.62 -4.18
N ILE A 154 -6.48 17.45 -3.84
CA ILE A 154 -5.74 18.41 -3.00
C ILE A 154 -5.64 19.77 -3.70
N LYS A 155 -5.34 19.78 -5.00
CA LYS A 155 -5.32 21.03 -5.80
C LYS A 155 -6.69 21.70 -5.84
N GLN A 156 -7.76 20.93 -5.94
CA GLN A 156 -9.12 21.46 -5.90
C GLN A 156 -9.43 22.10 -4.54
N MET A 157 -9.08 21.42 -3.41
CA MET A 157 -9.23 21.98 -2.06
C MET A 157 -8.51 23.34 -1.93
N ALA A 158 -7.28 23.43 -2.45
CA ALA A 158 -6.52 24.68 -2.46
C ALA A 158 -7.17 25.75 -3.34
N THR A 159 -7.66 25.38 -4.52
CA THR A 159 -8.30 26.32 -5.45
C THR A 159 -9.61 26.89 -4.88
N GLU A 160 -10.38 26.06 -4.18
CA GLU A 160 -11.62 26.42 -3.50
C GLU A 160 -11.39 27.14 -2.17
N ASP A 161 -10.14 27.31 -1.74
CA ASP A 161 -9.73 27.85 -0.45
C ASP A 161 -10.51 27.23 0.74
N ARG A 162 -10.64 25.90 0.71
CA ARG A 162 -11.36 25.16 1.76
C ARG A 162 -10.66 25.31 3.10
N ALA A 163 -11.44 25.33 4.19
CA ALA A 163 -10.90 25.38 5.55
C ALA A 163 -10.24 24.06 5.95
N ILE A 164 -9.13 23.73 5.30
CA ILE A 164 -8.39 22.48 5.48
C ILE A 164 -6.92 22.78 5.74
N GLN A 165 -6.39 22.14 6.78
CA GLN A 165 -4.96 22.09 7.05
C GLN A 165 -4.42 20.69 6.76
N ILE A 166 -3.57 20.56 5.75
CA ILE A 166 -2.87 19.31 5.45
C ILE A 166 -1.53 19.31 6.18
N ARG A 167 -1.29 18.26 6.98
CA ARG A 167 0.03 17.96 7.56
C ARG A 167 0.54 16.64 6.99
N ALA A 168 1.73 16.64 6.42
CA ALA A 168 2.30 15.44 5.82
C ALA A 168 3.70 15.13 6.37
N ILE A 169 3.93 13.86 6.70
CA ILE A 169 5.23 13.33 7.09
C ILE A 169 5.73 12.39 5.99
N LEU A 170 6.89 12.74 5.42
CA LEU A 170 7.57 11.95 4.39
C LEU A 170 8.94 11.48 4.89
N VAL A 171 9.46 10.44 4.28
CA VAL A 171 10.87 10.06 4.49
C VAL A 171 11.76 11.07 3.80
N ASN A 172 12.83 11.48 4.49
CA ASN A 172 13.89 12.26 3.86
C ASN A 172 14.50 11.43 2.71
N PRO A 173 14.36 11.88 1.44
CA PRO A 173 14.75 11.10 0.27
C PRO A 173 16.26 10.91 0.11
N ILE A 174 17.07 11.66 0.85
CA ILE A 174 18.53 11.53 0.85
C ILE A 174 19.07 10.84 2.11
N SER A 175 18.18 10.38 2.99
CA SER A 175 18.56 9.68 4.21
C SER A 175 19.12 8.28 3.94
N GLU A 176 19.84 7.74 4.93
CA GLU A 176 20.27 6.34 4.91
C GLU A 176 19.10 5.36 4.81
N PHE A 177 17.93 5.71 5.34
CA PHE A 177 16.72 4.89 5.24
C PHE A 177 16.17 4.85 3.82
N ALA A 178 16.13 5.98 3.12
CA ALA A 178 15.75 6.03 1.71
C ALA A 178 16.71 5.20 0.86
N ARG A 179 18.01 5.28 1.14
CA ARG A 179 19.06 4.51 0.47
C ARG A 179 18.92 3.01 0.75
N ALA A 180 18.72 2.62 2.01
CA ALA A 180 18.50 1.21 2.39
C ALA A 180 17.26 0.63 1.70
N ARG A 181 16.20 1.42 1.56
CA ARG A 181 15.02 1.02 0.82
C ARG A 181 15.30 0.83 -0.66
N ALA A 182 16.00 1.76 -1.29
CA ALA A 182 16.35 1.65 -2.70
C ALA A 182 17.18 0.37 -2.98
N VAL A 183 18.09 0.02 -2.07
CA VAL A 183 18.84 -1.25 -2.11
C VAL A 183 17.90 -2.45 -2.04
N ALA A 184 16.95 -2.45 -1.11
CA ALA A 184 16.01 -3.55 -0.94
C ALA A 184 15.07 -3.71 -2.15
N GLU A 185 14.60 -2.62 -2.73
CA GLU A 185 13.75 -2.62 -3.93
C GLU A 185 14.49 -3.04 -5.19
N ASP A 186 15.76 -2.64 -5.33
CA ASP A 186 16.60 -3.05 -6.44
C ASP A 186 17.03 -4.53 -6.36
N GLY A 187 17.01 -5.11 -5.14
CA GLY A 187 17.46 -6.47 -4.88
C GLY A 187 18.97 -6.62 -4.99
N ALA A 188 19.72 -5.52 -4.96
CA ALA A 188 21.18 -5.49 -4.94
C ALA A 188 21.71 -5.51 -3.50
N GLN A 189 23.00 -5.84 -3.33
CA GLN A 189 23.66 -5.70 -2.03
C GLN A 189 24.11 -4.26 -1.76
N PHE A 190 24.30 -3.49 -2.82
CA PHE A 190 24.76 -2.10 -2.78
C PHE A 190 24.32 -1.36 -4.04
N ILE A 191 24.01 -0.06 -3.90
CA ILE A 191 23.83 0.89 -5.00
C ILE A 191 24.70 2.11 -4.74
N ASP A 192 25.44 2.55 -5.77
CA ASP A 192 26.19 3.79 -5.72
C ASP A 192 25.28 5.02 -5.81
N GLU A 193 25.86 6.21 -5.67
CA GLU A 193 25.13 7.47 -5.65
C GLU A 193 24.39 7.74 -6.96
N ASP A 194 25.05 7.47 -8.10
CA ASP A 194 24.45 7.73 -9.41
C ASP A 194 23.25 6.81 -9.66
N ARG A 195 23.38 5.54 -9.31
CA ARG A 195 22.29 4.56 -9.41
C ARG A 195 21.16 4.88 -8.45
N PHE A 196 21.48 5.34 -7.24
CA PHE A 196 20.47 5.79 -6.28
C PHE A 196 19.68 6.97 -6.83
N LYS A 197 20.36 8.01 -7.32
CA LYS A 197 19.72 9.20 -7.91
C LYS A 197 18.95 8.91 -9.19
N ALA A 198 19.40 7.94 -9.97
CA ALA A 198 18.67 7.46 -11.16
C ALA A 198 17.47 6.56 -10.81
N GLY A 199 17.38 6.08 -9.57
CA GLY A 199 16.36 5.16 -9.11
C GLY A 199 14.98 5.77 -8.98
N PRO A 200 13.91 4.94 -9.00
CA PRO A 200 12.54 5.42 -8.95
C PRO A 200 12.22 6.16 -7.65
N LEU A 201 12.73 5.68 -6.50
CA LEU A 201 12.46 6.29 -5.20
C LEU A 201 12.94 7.74 -5.13
N TYR A 202 14.19 8.01 -5.55
CA TYR A 202 14.74 9.36 -5.55
C TYR A 202 13.99 10.27 -6.53
N ASN A 203 13.76 9.81 -7.76
CA ASN A 203 13.04 10.57 -8.78
C ASN A 203 11.60 10.87 -8.40
N ASP A 204 10.89 9.92 -7.80
CA ASP A 204 9.52 10.13 -7.34
C ASP A 204 9.47 11.12 -6.17
N SER A 205 10.42 11.04 -5.25
CA SER A 205 10.55 12.01 -4.16
C SER A 205 10.87 13.41 -4.67
N TRP A 206 11.77 13.53 -5.65
CA TRP A 206 12.09 14.80 -6.29
C TRP A 206 10.84 15.43 -6.96
N ARG A 207 10.04 14.62 -7.66
CA ARG A 207 8.77 15.08 -8.25
C ARG A 207 7.78 15.53 -7.18
N SER A 208 7.64 14.75 -6.11
CA SER A 208 6.77 15.11 -4.99
C SER A 208 7.20 16.42 -4.34
N LEU A 209 8.48 16.65 -4.16
CA LEU A 209 9.02 17.91 -3.62
C LEU A 209 8.64 19.11 -4.48
N ASN A 210 8.80 19.03 -5.81
CA ASN A 210 8.41 20.11 -6.71
C ASN A 210 6.89 20.41 -6.64
N VAL A 211 6.06 19.38 -6.54
CA VAL A 211 4.60 19.56 -6.41
C VAL A 211 4.25 20.18 -5.05
N ILE A 212 4.88 19.71 -3.96
CA ILE A 212 4.68 20.26 -2.62
C ILE A 212 5.10 21.74 -2.57
N ALA A 213 6.26 22.08 -3.15
CA ALA A 213 6.74 23.45 -3.22
C ALA A 213 5.74 24.37 -3.94
N ALA A 214 5.26 23.93 -5.10
CA ALA A 214 4.24 24.68 -5.85
C ALA A 214 2.94 24.84 -5.06
N MET A 215 2.43 23.77 -4.44
CA MET A 215 1.21 23.81 -3.62
C MET A 215 1.39 24.71 -2.39
N LYS A 216 2.54 24.69 -1.75
CA LYS A 216 2.83 25.56 -0.58
C LYS A 216 2.87 27.03 -0.97
N LYS A 217 3.45 27.34 -2.12
CA LYS A 217 3.44 28.69 -2.71
C LYS A 217 2.02 29.17 -3.01
N ASP A 218 1.21 28.32 -3.62
CA ASP A 218 -0.20 28.62 -3.90
C ASP A 218 -0.99 28.79 -2.60
N ALA A 219 -0.79 27.93 -1.61
CA ALA A 219 -1.42 28.00 -0.31
C ALA A 219 -1.10 29.28 0.47
N ALA A 220 0.10 29.84 0.31
CA ALA A 220 0.50 31.09 0.96
C ALA A 220 -0.37 32.29 0.59
N SER A 221 -1.07 32.25 -0.54
CA SER A 221 -2.03 33.25 -0.99
C SER A 221 -3.47 32.97 -0.53
N ARG A 222 -3.73 31.86 0.16
CA ARG A 222 -5.05 31.43 0.61
C ARG A 222 -5.30 31.82 2.06
N SER A 223 -6.56 31.98 2.42
CA SER A 223 -6.95 32.40 3.77
C SER A 223 -7.28 31.21 4.67
N HIS A 224 -7.73 30.10 4.10
CA HIS A 224 -8.29 28.97 4.84
C HIS A 224 -7.57 27.65 4.56
N PHE A 225 -7.03 27.48 3.35
CA PHE A 225 -6.27 26.29 2.98
C PHE A 225 -4.80 26.40 3.38
N GLY A 226 -4.31 25.38 4.08
CA GLY A 226 -2.91 25.29 4.45
C GLY A 226 -2.30 23.92 4.17
N ILE A 227 -1.00 23.90 3.87
CA ILE A 227 -0.23 22.68 3.73
C ILE A 227 1.12 22.85 4.42
N ASP A 228 1.46 21.90 5.28
CA ASP A 228 2.77 21.83 5.89
C ASP A 228 3.34 20.41 5.79
N VAL A 229 4.64 20.30 5.55
CA VAL A 229 5.30 19.04 5.29
C VAL A 229 6.60 18.96 6.09
N ARG A 230 6.82 17.81 6.71
CA ARG A 230 8.06 17.46 7.41
C ARG A 230 8.65 16.18 6.84
N PHE A 231 9.96 16.09 6.88
CA PHE A 231 10.71 14.93 6.45
C PHE A 231 11.43 14.31 7.63
N VAL A 232 11.53 12.98 7.64
CA VAL A 232 12.09 12.22 8.76
C VAL A 232 13.21 11.28 8.30
N ASP A 233 14.24 11.12 9.16
CA ASP A 233 15.38 10.23 8.94
C ASP A 233 15.15 8.86 9.58
N HIS A 234 13.92 8.36 9.57
CA HIS A 234 13.64 7.03 10.05
C HIS A 234 12.67 6.31 9.11
N TRP A 235 12.62 4.99 9.25
CA TRP A 235 11.70 4.18 8.46
C TRP A 235 10.27 4.42 8.91
N PRO A 236 9.36 4.78 8.02
CA PRO A 236 7.96 4.83 8.37
C PRO A 236 7.44 3.40 8.54
N SER A 237 6.81 3.14 9.67
CA SER A 237 6.19 1.83 9.93
C SER A 237 4.85 1.67 9.20
N ILE A 238 4.22 2.78 8.89
CA ILE A 238 2.87 2.83 8.31
C ILE A 238 2.75 3.86 7.19
N TYR A 239 1.84 3.56 6.28
CA TYR A 239 1.17 4.54 5.45
C TYR A 239 -0.12 4.94 6.16
N LEU A 240 -0.38 6.23 6.27
CA LEU A 240 -1.52 6.78 6.98
C LEU A 240 -2.19 7.88 6.15
N VAL A 241 -3.50 7.79 6.03
CA VAL A 241 -4.38 8.89 5.62
C VAL A 241 -5.44 9.06 6.69
N MET A 242 -5.51 10.23 7.30
CA MET A 242 -6.51 10.52 8.31
C MET A 242 -7.25 11.80 7.94
N THR A 243 -8.56 11.73 7.89
CA THR A 243 -9.48 12.86 7.76
C THR A 243 -10.27 13.05 9.07
N GLY A 244 -11.16 14.00 9.12
CA GLY A 244 -12.05 14.17 10.28
C GLY A 244 -12.94 12.95 10.54
N GLU A 245 -13.32 12.22 9.49
CA GLU A 245 -14.26 11.09 9.56
C GLU A 245 -13.57 9.72 9.50
N TYR A 246 -12.59 9.54 8.62
CA TYR A 246 -11.97 8.24 8.34
C TYR A 246 -10.47 8.25 8.51
N THR A 247 -9.96 7.12 8.97
CA THR A 247 -8.54 6.81 9.08
C THR A 247 -8.24 5.55 8.30
N PHE A 248 -7.29 5.65 7.37
CA PHE A 248 -6.79 4.53 6.56
C PHE A 248 -5.35 4.27 6.95
N VAL A 249 -5.03 3.01 7.21
CA VAL A 249 -3.68 2.61 7.59
C VAL A 249 -3.27 1.31 6.90
N GLU A 250 -2.05 1.30 6.43
CA GLU A 250 -1.36 0.15 5.82
C GLU A 250 0.02 0.03 6.44
N THR A 251 0.51 -1.18 6.67
CA THR A 251 1.88 -1.39 7.13
C THR A 251 2.85 -1.43 5.96
N TYR A 252 3.99 -0.77 6.10
CA TYR A 252 5.07 -0.88 5.13
C TYR A 252 5.84 -2.18 5.30
N GLN A 253 6.22 -2.77 4.18
CA GLN A 253 7.01 -3.97 4.11
C GLN A 253 8.32 -3.70 3.37
N PHE A 254 9.38 -4.43 3.74
CA PHE A 254 10.66 -4.41 3.06
C PHE A 254 10.75 -5.52 2.02
N GLY A 255 11.39 -5.22 0.91
CA GLY A 255 11.83 -6.19 -0.06
C GLY A 255 11.25 -5.99 -1.45
N LYS A 256 11.78 -6.76 -2.37
CA LYS A 256 11.31 -6.87 -3.74
C LYS A 256 10.48 -8.14 -3.85
N LEU A 257 9.28 -8.03 -4.36
CA LEU A 257 8.52 -9.20 -4.76
C LEU A 257 9.25 -9.95 -5.88
N ASN A 258 9.22 -11.28 -5.82
CA ASN A 258 9.66 -12.10 -6.94
C ASN A 258 8.97 -11.62 -8.22
N ALA A 259 9.67 -11.74 -9.36
CA ALA A 259 9.35 -11.20 -10.68
C ALA A 259 7.91 -11.41 -11.20
N ALA A 260 7.05 -12.07 -10.45
CA ALA A 260 5.63 -12.24 -10.77
C ALA A 260 4.80 -10.95 -10.58
N VAL A 261 5.26 -10.01 -9.79
CA VAL A 261 4.57 -8.73 -9.55
C VAL A 261 5.48 -7.62 -10.03
N ASP A 262 5.30 -7.25 -11.21
CA ASP A 262 5.75 -6.10 -12.03
C ASP A 262 6.84 -5.17 -11.47
N GLY A 263 7.85 -5.70 -10.78
CA GLY A 263 9.07 -4.97 -10.41
C GLY A 263 8.89 -3.81 -9.44
N SER A 264 7.69 -3.59 -8.94
CA SER A 264 7.40 -2.57 -7.93
C SER A 264 7.76 -3.09 -6.53
N SER A 265 7.90 -2.16 -5.60
CA SER A 265 7.96 -2.49 -4.18
C SER A 265 6.67 -3.17 -3.72
N ILE A 266 6.73 -3.88 -2.59
CA ILE A 266 5.54 -4.48 -1.99
C ILE A 266 4.60 -3.44 -1.35
N ASP A 267 4.97 -2.18 -1.36
CA ASP A 267 4.13 -1.11 -0.84
C ASP A 267 2.84 -0.97 -1.64
N GLY A 268 1.76 -0.82 -0.91
CA GLY A 268 0.45 -0.76 -1.50
C GLY A 268 -0.07 -2.10 -2.06
N LEU A 269 0.62 -3.21 -1.79
CA LEU A 269 0.19 -4.57 -2.13
C LEU A 269 -0.38 -5.33 -0.93
N VAL A 270 -0.38 -4.72 0.26
CA VAL A 270 -1.02 -5.28 1.45
C VAL A 270 -2.40 -4.69 1.64
N PRO A 271 -3.35 -5.41 2.28
CA PRO A 271 -4.66 -4.87 2.60
C PRO A 271 -4.56 -3.63 3.50
N MET A 272 -5.46 -2.69 3.28
CA MET A 272 -5.57 -1.48 4.08
C MET A 272 -6.69 -1.60 5.10
N LEU A 273 -6.46 -1.15 6.31
CA LEU A 273 -7.49 -1.07 7.34
C LEU A 273 -8.14 0.31 7.32
N GLN A 274 -9.47 0.33 7.41
CA GLN A 274 -10.27 1.54 7.55
C GLN A 274 -10.89 1.62 8.94
N PHE A 275 -10.77 2.77 9.58
CA PHE A 275 -11.32 3.06 10.90
C PHE A 275 -12.14 4.34 10.89
N GLN A 276 -13.05 4.48 11.86
CA GLN A 276 -13.57 5.78 12.24
C GLN A 276 -12.48 6.61 12.93
N SER A 277 -12.33 7.87 12.57
CA SER A 277 -11.27 8.74 13.13
C SER A 277 -11.46 9.08 14.62
N ASN A 278 -12.66 8.86 15.16
CA ASN A 278 -12.95 8.97 16.59
C ASN A 278 -12.72 7.67 17.38
N SER A 279 -12.23 6.60 16.73
CA SER A 279 -11.94 5.32 17.39
C SER A 279 -10.67 5.40 18.26
N SER A 280 -10.58 4.45 19.21
CA SER A 280 -9.40 4.35 20.09
C SER A 280 -8.11 4.11 19.30
N TYR A 281 -8.18 3.27 18.25
CA TYR A 281 -7.00 2.98 17.44
C TYR A 281 -6.59 4.18 16.58
N ALA A 282 -7.55 4.89 15.96
CA ALA A 282 -7.27 6.12 15.24
C ALA A 282 -6.64 7.20 16.17
N SER A 283 -7.07 7.27 17.43
CA SER A 283 -6.45 8.15 18.42
C SER A 283 -4.99 7.80 18.70
N ILE A 284 -4.65 6.51 18.75
CA ILE A 284 -3.25 6.05 18.89
C ILE A 284 -2.43 6.43 17.64
N LEU A 285 -2.98 6.26 16.46
CA LEU A 285 -2.32 6.64 15.22
C LEU A 285 -2.08 8.16 15.14
N ARG A 286 -3.04 8.97 15.59
CA ARG A 286 -2.90 10.42 15.69
C ARG A 286 -1.79 10.80 16.68
N GLN A 287 -1.75 10.19 17.85
CA GLN A 287 -0.69 10.44 18.83
C GLN A 287 0.68 10.05 18.29
N HIS A 288 0.78 8.93 17.55
CA HIS A 288 2.00 8.54 16.85
C HIS A 288 2.45 9.59 15.82
N PHE A 289 1.51 10.05 14.99
CA PHE A 289 1.76 11.12 14.02
C PHE A 289 2.24 12.40 14.72
N ASP A 290 1.51 12.88 15.72
CA ASP A 290 1.82 14.12 16.45
C ASP A 290 3.17 14.02 17.18
N TYR A 291 3.52 12.84 17.70
CA TYR A 291 4.81 12.61 18.33
C TYR A 291 5.97 12.78 17.34
N ILE A 292 5.85 12.19 16.15
CA ILE A 292 6.84 12.38 15.08
C ILE A 292 6.82 13.81 14.60
N TRP A 293 5.64 14.38 14.37
CA TRP A 293 5.46 15.75 13.89
C TRP A 293 6.08 16.78 14.84
N SER A 294 6.03 16.58 16.11
CA SER A 294 6.57 17.54 17.11
C SER A 294 8.07 17.74 16.95
N GLY A 295 8.82 16.75 16.46
CA GLY A 295 10.27 16.80 16.34
C GLY A 295 11.00 16.91 17.68
N THR A 296 10.29 16.66 18.80
CA THR A 296 10.84 16.79 20.16
C THR A 296 11.70 15.61 20.58
N ASN A 297 11.60 14.48 19.88
CA ASN A 297 12.42 13.32 20.15
C ASN A 297 13.82 13.48 19.54
N PRO A 298 14.91 13.44 20.34
CA PRO A 298 16.27 13.58 19.83
C PRO A 298 16.69 12.43 18.88
N HIS A 299 15.96 11.32 18.88
CA HIS A 299 16.21 10.17 17.99
C HIS A 299 15.37 10.20 16.71
N VAL A 300 14.45 11.14 16.59
CA VAL A 300 13.61 11.34 15.39
C VAL A 300 13.92 12.72 14.82
N ARG A 301 14.86 12.75 13.89
CA ARG A 301 15.19 14.00 13.20
C ARG A 301 14.09 14.34 12.22
N THR A 302 13.59 15.58 12.32
CA THR A 302 12.65 16.15 11.37
C THR A 302 13.32 17.29 10.62
N HIS A 303 13.09 17.35 9.32
CA HIS A 303 13.60 18.40 8.42
C HIS A 303 12.42 19.15 7.83
N SER A 304 12.60 20.44 7.61
CA SER A 304 11.63 21.25 6.88
C SER A 304 11.68 20.96 5.37
N LEU A 305 10.66 21.43 4.65
CA LEU A 305 10.69 21.41 3.19
C LEU A 305 11.89 22.17 2.64
N ALA A 306 12.26 23.30 3.24
CA ALA A 306 13.39 24.12 2.78
C ALA A 306 14.72 23.37 2.91
N ASP A 307 14.95 22.68 4.05
CA ASP A 307 16.18 21.91 4.26
C ASP A 307 16.38 20.83 3.19
N ILE A 308 15.30 20.10 2.86
CA ILE A 308 15.36 19.01 1.88
C ILE A 308 15.42 19.57 0.44
N ALA A 309 14.72 20.63 0.16
CA ALA A 309 14.73 21.28 -1.15
C ALA A 309 16.11 21.82 -1.49
N GLU A 310 16.77 22.49 -0.54
CA GLU A 310 18.16 22.95 -0.69
C GLU A 310 19.10 21.77 -0.98
N ALA A 311 19.01 20.69 -0.21
CA ALA A 311 19.85 19.52 -0.38
C ALA A 311 19.62 18.76 -1.70
N MET A 312 18.40 18.85 -2.27
CA MET A 312 18.03 18.22 -3.54
C MET A 312 18.03 19.19 -4.73
N HIS A 313 18.44 20.44 -4.54
CA HIS A 313 18.46 21.49 -5.56
C HIS A 313 17.07 21.72 -6.20
N VAL A 314 16.04 21.82 -5.37
CA VAL A 314 14.66 22.14 -5.76
C VAL A 314 14.35 23.56 -5.31
N ASP A 315 13.80 24.38 -6.20
CA ASP A 315 13.35 25.74 -5.86
C ASP A 315 12.02 25.69 -5.07
N VAL A 316 11.96 26.31 -3.90
CA VAL A 316 10.80 26.36 -2.99
C VAL A 316 10.36 27.77 -2.69
#